data_b4c5322ce971203b6fee327702ebe146
#
_entry.id   b4c5322ce971203b6fee327702ebe146
#
_cell.length_a   1.000
_cell.length_b   1.000
_cell.length_c   1.000
_cell.angle_alpha   90.00
_cell.angle_beta   90.00
_cell.angle_gamma   90.00
#
_symmetry.space_group_name_H-M   'P 1'
#
loop_
_entity.id
_entity.type
_entity.pdbx_description
1 polymer ?
#
loop_
_entity_poly.entity_id
_entity_poly.type
_entity_poly.pdbx_seq_one_letter_code
_entity_poly.pdbx_strand_id
1 'polypeptide(L)'
;VYGGLGADARQSIDLRGQVTELDTYQKNIASAKLRVSSAVETMDRIKNVARDVREQLTKLTGNPPPNQTVVQDIARRGYEEIVQLLGTQVEGRYIFAGSDIDNPPFPDSAQFFADVQAEVTAFAANGAAATLAATTAIATDDAYFSTALQAADPSPLRARVDRNLDLSYQVRANGPESPAPPPGELAPFREILRSLAT
;
A
#
# COMPACT_ATOMS: atom_id res chain seq x y z
N VAL A 1 18.24 -22.44 -57.11
CA VAL A 1 16.96 -22.78 -56.44
C VAL A 1 17.10 -22.76 -54.90
N TYR A 2 18.29 -22.95 -54.33
CA TYR A 2 18.50 -22.98 -52.85
C TYR A 2 18.70 -21.61 -52.19
N GLY A 3 18.89 -20.51 -52.93
CA GLY A 3 19.07 -19.17 -52.38
C GLY A 3 17.79 -18.55 -51.75
N GLY A 4 16.60 -18.91 -52.22
CA GLY A 4 15.32 -18.43 -51.71
C GLY A 4 14.96 -19.03 -50.36
N LEU A 5 15.22 -20.33 -50.17
CA LEU A 5 14.93 -21.02 -48.89
C LEU A 5 15.68 -20.45 -47.69
N GLY A 6 16.90 -19.93 -47.92
CA GLY A 6 17.65 -19.28 -46.83
C GLY A 6 17.13 -17.92 -46.40
N ALA A 7 16.52 -17.14 -47.32
CA ALA A 7 15.91 -15.86 -47.01
C ALA A 7 14.59 -16.04 -46.30
N ASP A 8 13.75 -16.96 -46.76
CA ASP A 8 12.45 -17.26 -46.14
C ASP A 8 12.60 -17.86 -44.73
N ALA A 9 13.65 -18.71 -44.54
CA ALA A 9 13.97 -19.24 -43.22
C ALA A 9 14.39 -18.14 -42.23
N ARG A 10 15.25 -17.20 -42.65
CA ARG A 10 15.63 -16.04 -41.80
C ARG A 10 14.44 -15.17 -41.47
N GLN A 11 13.62 -14.82 -42.45
CA GLN A 11 12.40 -14.05 -42.23
C GLN A 11 11.44 -14.77 -41.24
N SER A 12 11.29 -16.10 -41.37
CA SER A 12 10.47 -16.89 -40.45
C SER A 12 11.02 -16.89 -39.03
N ILE A 13 12.34 -16.91 -38.84
CA ILE A 13 12.98 -16.85 -37.55
C ILE A 13 12.78 -15.47 -36.92
N ASP A 14 12.95 -14.40 -37.69
CA ASP A 14 12.75 -13.01 -37.23
C ASP A 14 11.29 -12.76 -36.83
N LEU A 15 10.33 -13.24 -37.60
CA LEU A 15 8.92 -13.14 -37.28
C LEU A 15 8.55 -13.90 -36.00
N ARG A 16 9.11 -15.09 -35.79
CA ARG A 16 8.91 -15.86 -34.54
C ARG A 16 9.45 -15.11 -33.33
N GLY A 17 10.64 -14.48 -33.47
CA GLY A 17 11.21 -13.62 -32.43
C GLY A 17 10.29 -12.48 -32.06
N GLN A 18 9.75 -11.77 -33.05
CA GLN A 18 8.80 -10.67 -32.85
C GLN A 18 7.51 -11.13 -32.20
N VAL A 19 6.94 -12.26 -32.62
CA VAL A 19 5.74 -12.82 -31.99
C VAL A 19 5.98 -13.16 -30.52
N THR A 20 7.10 -13.81 -30.20
CA THR A 20 7.45 -14.15 -28.81
C THR A 20 7.64 -12.89 -27.95
N GLU A 21 8.24 -11.85 -28.52
CA GLU A 21 8.42 -10.56 -27.86
C GLU A 21 7.06 -9.89 -27.57
N LEU A 22 6.15 -9.86 -28.54
CA LEU A 22 4.80 -9.32 -28.39
C LEU A 22 3.99 -10.12 -27.33
N ASP A 23 4.08 -11.45 -27.35
CA ASP A 23 3.46 -12.30 -26.32
C ASP A 23 3.99 -11.97 -24.92
N THR A 24 5.29 -11.68 -24.80
CA THR A 24 5.88 -11.26 -23.53
C THR A 24 5.34 -9.91 -23.07
N TYR A 25 5.23 -8.95 -23.97
CA TYR A 25 4.64 -7.65 -23.65
C TYR A 25 3.18 -7.77 -23.22
N GLN A 26 2.39 -8.58 -23.91
CA GLN A 26 0.99 -8.83 -23.54
C GLN A 26 0.88 -9.43 -22.13
N LYS A 27 1.73 -10.39 -21.78
CA LYS A 27 1.78 -10.99 -20.43
C LYS A 27 2.16 -9.96 -19.38
N ASN A 28 3.15 -9.12 -19.65
CA ASN A 28 3.57 -8.06 -18.74
C ASN A 28 2.43 -7.06 -18.49
N ILE A 29 1.74 -6.63 -19.55
CA ILE A 29 0.59 -5.73 -19.47
C ILE A 29 -0.55 -6.38 -18.67
N ALA A 30 -0.86 -7.65 -18.92
CA ALA A 30 -1.91 -8.36 -18.22
C ALA A 30 -1.61 -8.48 -16.70
N SER A 31 -0.37 -8.83 -16.34
CA SER A 31 0.06 -8.90 -14.93
C SER A 31 0.04 -7.53 -14.26
N ALA A 32 0.53 -6.48 -14.93
CA ALA A 32 0.48 -5.12 -14.41
C ALA A 32 -0.97 -4.65 -14.19
N LYS A 33 -1.86 -4.91 -15.17
CA LYS A 33 -3.28 -4.58 -15.06
C LYS A 33 -3.95 -5.31 -13.89
N LEU A 34 -3.67 -6.60 -13.71
CA LEU A 34 -4.20 -7.38 -12.60
C LEU A 34 -3.78 -6.77 -11.26
N ARG A 35 -2.52 -6.44 -11.09
CA ARG A 35 -2.00 -5.83 -9.85
C ARG A 35 -2.61 -4.47 -9.57
N VAL A 36 -2.70 -3.61 -10.58
CA VAL A 36 -3.32 -2.29 -10.43
C VAL A 36 -4.80 -2.43 -10.06
N SER A 37 -5.54 -3.33 -10.73
CA SER A 37 -6.96 -3.58 -10.41
C SER A 37 -7.15 -4.09 -8.98
N SER A 38 -6.29 -5.02 -8.53
CA SER A 38 -6.31 -5.53 -7.16
C SER A 38 -5.95 -4.45 -6.14
N ALA A 39 -4.99 -3.56 -6.48
CA ALA A 39 -4.64 -2.45 -5.61
C ALA A 39 -5.81 -1.47 -5.44
N VAL A 40 -6.49 -1.12 -6.54
CA VAL A 40 -7.69 -0.25 -6.51
C VAL A 40 -8.80 -0.87 -5.67
N GLU A 41 -9.11 -2.16 -5.91
CA GLU A 41 -10.13 -2.87 -5.12
C GLU A 41 -9.78 -2.91 -3.63
N THR A 42 -8.52 -3.17 -3.30
CA THR A 42 -8.07 -3.20 -1.90
C THR A 42 -8.13 -1.82 -1.26
N MET A 43 -7.77 -0.75 -1.98
CA MET A 43 -7.93 0.63 -1.49
C MET A 43 -9.40 0.98 -1.22
N ASP A 44 -10.32 0.55 -2.09
CA ASP A 44 -11.75 0.74 -1.86
C ASP A 44 -12.24 -0.02 -0.61
N ARG A 45 -11.71 -1.22 -0.37
CA ARG A 45 -12.01 -1.97 0.87
C ARG A 45 -11.47 -1.24 2.10
N ILE A 46 -10.22 -0.77 2.08
CA ILE A 46 -9.63 0.02 3.19
C ILE A 46 -10.49 1.26 3.49
N LYS A 47 -10.90 1.99 2.46
CA LYS A 47 -11.80 3.14 2.59
C LYS A 47 -13.14 2.76 3.23
N ASN A 48 -13.71 1.62 2.85
CA ASN A 48 -14.97 1.13 3.41
C ASN A 48 -14.80 0.75 4.90
N VAL A 49 -13.73 0.04 5.26
CA VAL A 49 -13.42 -0.29 6.68
C VAL A 49 -13.31 0.98 7.50
N ALA A 50 -12.53 1.97 7.05
CA ALA A 50 -12.37 3.24 7.75
C ALA A 50 -13.71 3.97 7.92
N ARG A 51 -14.57 3.96 6.90
CA ARG A 51 -15.90 4.54 6.97
C ARG A 51 -16.80 3.80 7.96
N ASP A 52 -16.80 2.47 7.92
CA ASP A 52 -17.64 1.64 8.77
C ASP A 52 -17.25 1.79 10.26
N VAL A 53 -15.95 1.84 10.56
CA VAL A 53 -15.45 2.15 11.90
C VAL A 53 -15.93 3.53 12.35
N ARG A 54 -15.77 4.55 11.51
CA ARG A 54 -16.24 5.92 11.81
C ARG A 54 -17.74 5.95 12.07
N GLU A 55 -18.56 5.25 11.29
CA GLU A 55 -20.01 5.19 11.48
C GLU A 55 -20.36 4.48 12.80
N GLN A 56 -19.68 3.37 13.12
CA GLN A 56 -19.90 2.67 14.39
C GLN A 56 -19.53 3.56 15.57
N LEU A 57 -18.40 4.24 15.54
CA LEU A 57 -17.97 5.17 16.58
C LEU A 57 -18.93 6.36 16.71
N THR A 58 -19.43 6.89 15.59
CA THR A 58 -20.40 7.99 15.60
C THR A 58 -21.73 7.58 16.25
N LYS A 59 -22.19 6.35 16.03
CA LYS A 59 -23.40 5.81 16.67
C LYS A 59 -23.26 5.63 18.19
N LEU A 60 -22.01 5.46 18.65
CA LEU A 60 -21.73 5.35 20.08
C LEU A 60 -21.59 6.71 20.77
N THR A 61 -21.43 7.82 20.02
CA THR A 61 -21.39 9.15 20.60
C THR A 61 -22.77 9.53 21.12
N GLY A 62 -22.94 9.48 22.44
CA GLY A 62 -24.22 9.75 23.10
C GLY A 62 -24.05 10.04 24.59
N ASN A 63 -25.16 10.31 25.26
CA ASN A 63 -25.21 10.45 26.70
C ASN A 63 -26.06 9.28 27.28
N PRO A 64 -25.50 8.35 28.07
CA PRO A 64 -24.17 8.37 28.69
C PRO A 64 -23.02 8.10 27.70
N PRO A 65 -21.76 8.49 28.04
CA PRO A 65 -20.62 8.23 27.20
C PRO A 65 -20.43 6.73 26.95
N PRO A 66 -19.95 6.33 25.77
CA PRO A 66 -19.80 4.92 25.42
C PRO A 66 -18.78 4.24 26.34
N ASN A 67 -18.93 2.93 26.48
CA ASN A 67 -17.92 2.12 27.15
C ASN A 67 -16.61 2.19 26.36
N GLN A 68 -15.56 2.70 26.98
CA GLN A 68 -14.24 2.89 26.37
C GLN A 68 -13.69 1.60 25.76
N THR A 69 -13.91 0.45 26.39
CA THR A 69 -13.48 -0.86 25.89
C THR A 69 -14.12 -1.18 24.54
N VAL A 70 -15.39 -0.87 24.35
CA VAL A 70 -16.11 -1.10 23.08
C VAL A 70 -15.55 -0.23 21.97
N VAL A 71 -15.24 1.04 22.27
CA VAL A 71 -14.63 1.97 21.31
C VAL A 71 -13.26 1.45 20.86
N GLN A 72 -12.42 1.05 21.83
CA GLN A 72 -11.10 0.48 21.58
C GLN A 72 -11.15 -0.80 20.76
N ASP A 73 -12.10 -1.71 21.05
CA ASP A 73 -12.27 -2.96 20.33
C ASP A 73 -12.67 -2.72 18.86
N ILE A 74 -13.56 -1.75 18.59
CA ILE A 74 -13.96 -1.39 17.23
C ILE A 74 -12.77 -0.84 16.45
N ALA A 75 -12.05 0.11 17.04
CA ALA A 75 -10.89 0.74 16.40
C ALA A 75 -9.78 -0.28 16.13
N ARG A 76 -9.48 -1.14 17.10
CA ARG A 76 -8.47 -2.20 16.97
C ARG A 76 -8.80 -3.18 15.86
N ARG A 77 -10.05 -3.66 15.77
CA ARG A 77 -10.46 -4.57 14.68
C ARG A 77 -10.33 -3.90 13.32
N GLY A 78 -10.73 -2.63 13.20
CA GLY A 78 -10.54 -1.87 11.98
C GLY A 78 -9.08 -1.72 11.60
N TYR A 79 -8.21 -1.45 12.57
CA TYR A 79 -6.77 -1.41 12.38
C TYR A 79 -6.21 -2.74 11.85
N GLU A 80 -6.52 -3.84 12.54
CA GLU A 80 -6.06 -5.18 12.17
C GLU A 80 -6.52 -5.57 10.76
N GLU A 81 -7.77 -5.23 10.40
CA GLU A 81 -8.31 -5.48 9.06
C GLU A 81 -7.57 -4.67 7.99
N ILE A 82 -7.27 -3.40 8.25
CA ILE A 82 -6.49 -2.57 7.30
C ILE A 82 -5.06 -3.10 7.15
N VAL A 83 -4.42 -3.52 8.23
CA VAL A 83 -3.09 -4.15 8.17
C VAL A 83 -3.11 -5.42 7.31
N GLN A 84 -4.15 -6.25 7.43
CA GLN A 84 -4.32 -7.43 6.58
C GLN A 84 -4.53 -7.05 5.11
N LEU A 85 -5.33 -6.01 4.83
CA LEU A 85 -5.54 -5.52 3.47
C LEU A 85 -4.26 -4.96 2.86
N LEU A 86 -3.42 -4.25 3.61
CA LEU A 86 -2.10 -3.82 3.16
C LEU A 86 -1.18 -5.00 2.86
N GLY A 87 -1.36 -6.14 3.53
CA GLY A 87 -0.67 -7.41 3.26
C GLY A 87 -1.23 -8.20 2.07
N THR A 88 -2.08 -7.63 1.23
CA THR A 88 -2.66 -8.33 0.07
C THR A 88 -1.59 -8.72 -0.95
N GLN A 89 -1.69 -9.98 -1.42
CA GLN A 89 -0.78 -10.52 -2.42
C GLN A 89 -1.51 -10.85 -3.72
N VAL A 90 -0.84 -10.64 -4.84
CA VAL A 90 -1.25 -11.06 -6.19
C VAL A 90 -0.12 -11.87 -6.79
N GLU A 91 -0.41 -13.10 -7.21
CA GLU A 91 0.59 -14.05 -7.70
C GLU A 91 1.75 -14.29 -6.71
N GLY A 92 1.43 -14.33 -5.40
CA GLY A 92 2.40 -14.53 -4.33
C GLY A 92 3.31 -13.33 -4.02
N ARG A 93 2.96 -12.13 -4.50
CA ARG A 93 3.74 -10.91 -4.34
C ARG A 93 2.91 -9.81 -3.72
N TYR A 94 3.45 -9.11 -2.74
CA TYR A 94 2.78 -7.99 -2.07
C TYR A 94 2.59 -6.82 -3.03
N ILE A 95 1.36 -6.28 -3.09
CA ILE A 95 1.02 -5.21 -4.02
C ILE A 95 1.35 -3.81 -3.49
N PHE A 96 1.50 -3.65 -2.16
CA PHE A 96 1.80 -2.38 -1.51
C PHE A 96 3.24 -2.25 -0.99
N ALA A 97 4.09 -3.26 -1.23
CA ALA A 97 5.46 -3.30 -0.72
C ALA A 97 6.50 -2.59 -1.60
N GLY A 98 6.06 -1.92 -2.66
CA GLY A 98 6.99 -1.27 -3.58
C GLY A 98 7.81 -2.26 -4.38
N SER A 99 9.13 -2.07 -4.39
CA SER A 99 10.07 -2.96 -5.08
C SER A 99 10.33 -4.26 -4.32
N ASP A 100 10.08 -4.30 -3.02
CA ASP A 100 10.26 -5.49 -2.17
C ASP A 100 8.97 -6.34 -2.12
N ILE A 101 8.68 -6.96 -3.24
CA ILE A 101 7.44 -7.72 -3.46
C ILE A 101 7.32 -9.01 -2.65
N ASP A 102 8.41 -9.47 -2.05
CA ASP A 102 8.48 -10.74 -1.32
C ASP A 102 8.27 -10.56 0.20
N ASN A 103 8.41 -9.33 0.72
CA ASN A 103 8.24 -9.01 2.13
C ASN A 103 6.97 -8.19 2.39
N PRO A 104 6.32 -8.38 3.56
CA PRO A 104 5.13 -7.59 3.90
C PRO A 104 5.48 -6.10 3.98
N PRO A 105 4.60 -5.21 3.48
CA PRO A 105 4.88 -3.77 3.46
C PRO A 105 4.93 -3.13 4.85
N PHE A 106 4.22 -3.70 5.83
CA PHE A 106 4.09 -3.17 7.19
C PHE A 106 4.35 -4.26 8.24
N PRO A 107 5.63 -4.74 8.36
CA PRO A 107 5.97 -5.84 9.26
C PRO A 107 5.79 -5.48 10.73
N ASP A 108 6.10 -4.24 11.13
CA ASP A 108 6.10 -3.79 12.52
C ASP A 108 4.79 -3.11 12.93
N SER A 109 3.66 -3.53 12.32
CA SER A 109 2.34 -2.99 12.58
C SER A 109 1.91 -3.13 14.05
N ALA A 110 2.28 -4.20 14.73
CA ALA A 110 1.99 -4.39 16.15
C ALA A 110 2.76 -3.40 17.03
N GLN A 111 4.03 -3.12 16.69
CA GLN A 111 4.84 -2.15 17.41
C GLN A 111 4.31 -0.72 17.18
N PHE A 112 3.97 -0.39 15.93
CA PHE A 112 3.32 0.89 15.61
C PHE A 112 2.07 1.11 16.47
N PHE A 113 1.18 0.13 16.55
CA PHE A 113 -0.04 0.22 17.36
C PHE A 113 0.29 0.42 18.85
N ALA A 114 1.26 -0.32 19.38
CA ALA A 114 1.67 -0.22 20.78
C ALA A 114 2.27 1.16 21.10
N ASP A 115 3.09 1.72 20.22
CA ASP A 115 3.73 3.02 20.41
C ASP A 115 2.68 4.15 20.39
N VAL A 116 1.72 4.12 19.46
CA VAL A 116 0.62 5.08 19.44
C VAL A 116 -0.24 4.96 20.71
N GLN A 117 -0.57 3.75 21.16
CA GLN A 117 -1.33 3.53 22.39
C GLN A 117 -0.58 4.03 23.64
N ALA A 118 0.73 3.91 23.69
CA ALA A 118 1.54 4.45 24.78
C ALA A 118 1.41 5.97 24.89
N GLU A 119 1.47 6.68 23.76
CA GLU A 119 1.29 8.14 23.72
C GLU A 119 -0.15 8.56 24.11
N VAL A 120 -1.16 7.81 23.67
CA VAL A 120 -2.55 8.06 24.08
C VAL A 120 -2.75 7.83 25.57
N THR A 121 -2.13 6.80 26.14
CA THR A 121 -2.18 6.54 27.59
C THR A 121 -1.53 7.67 28.39
N ALA A 122 -0.47 8.28 27.85
CA ALA A 122 0.21 9.42 28.43
C ALA A 122 -0.53 10.77 28.25
N PHE A 123 -1.68 10.78 27.59
CA PHE A 123 -2.45 12.00 27.29
C PHE A 123 -2.73 12.88 28.52
N ALA A 124 -3.09 12.26 29.64
CA ALA A 124 -3.41 13.00 30.86
C ALA A 124 -2.20 13.76 31.43
N ALA A 125 -0.99 13.26 31.18
CA ALA A 125 0.26 13.89 31.61
C ALA A 125 0.78 14.91 30.59
N ASN A 126 0.69 14.59 29.30
CA ASN A 126 1.32 15.34 28.23
C ASN A 126 0.41 16.40 27.59
N GLY A 127 -0.91 16.21 27.66
CA GLY A 127 -1.91 17.08 27.05
C GLY A 127 -2.07 16.87 25.53
N ALA A 128 -3.14 17.43 24.98
CA ALA A 128 -3.58 17.15 23.60
C ALA A 128 -2.55 17.51 22.53
N ALA A 129 -1.89 18.65 22.64
CA ALA A 129 -0.93 19.11 21.65
C ALA A 129 0.31 18.20 21.56
N ALA A 130 0.84 17.77 22.72
CA ALA A 130 2.01 16.90 22.77
C ALA A 130 1.67 15.50 22.27
N THR A 131 0.52 14.93 22.67
CA THR A 131 0.04 13.61 22.18
C THR A 131 -0.19 13.62 20.68
N LEU A 132 -0.81 14.68 20.13
CA LEU A 132 -1.01 14.81 18.68
C LEU A 132 0.34 14.87 17.94
N ALA A 133 1.30 15.65 18.45
CA ALA A 133 2.63 15.76 17.86
C ALA A 133 3.38 14.42 17.90
N ALA A 134 3.34 13.71 19.03
CA ALA A 134 4.00 12.42 19.21
C ALA A 134 3.38 11.33 18.31
N THR A 135 2.06 11.21 18.29
CA THR A 135 1.37 10.24 17.41
C THR A 135 1.56 10.56 15.91
N THR A 136 1.69 11.84 15.55
CA THR A 136 2.03 12.24 14.18
C THR A 136 3.48 11.87 13.84
N ALA A 137 4.41 12.06 14.77
CA ALA A 137 5.81 11.66 14.58
C ALA A 137 5.93 10.14 14.35
N ILE A 138 5.23 9.32 15.15
CA ILE A 138 5.16 7.86 14.95
C ILE A 138 4.59 7.53 13.56
N ALA A 139 3.51 8.18 13.14
CA ALA A 139 2.88 7.93 11.86
C ALA A 139 3.75 8.36 10.66
N THR A 140 4.66 9.32 10.82
CA THR A 140 5.59 9.74 9.77
C THR A 140 6.87 8.92 9.74
N ASP A 141 7.14 8.11 10.76
CA ASP A 141 8.33 7.26 10.82
C ASP A 141 8.19 6.07 9.85
N ASP A 142 9.15 5.95 8.94
CA ASP A 142 9.24 4.84 8.00
C ASP A 142 9.79 3.55 8.63
N ALA A 143 10.30 3.60 9.87
CA ALA A 143 10.92 2.45 10.53
C ALA A 143 9.97 1.24 10.68
N TYR A 144 8.68 1.47 10.76
CA TYR A 144 7.65 0.42 10.86
C TYR A 144 7.36 -0.30 9.54
N PHE A 145 7.80 0.26 8.42
CA PHE A 145 7.58 -0.29 7.09
C PHE A 145 8.77 -1.14 6.63
N SER A 146 8.58 -1.92 5.57
CA SER A 146 9.64 -2.75 5.00
C SER A 146 10.84 -1.91 4.56
N THR A 147 12.03 -2.49 4.59
CA THR A 147 13.30 -1.79 4.28
C THR A 147 13.28 -1.10 2.90
N ALA A 148 12.61 -1.71 1.93
CA ALA A 148 12.49 -1.10 0.60
C ALA A 148 11.60 0.16 0.60
N LEU A 149 10.62 0.24 1.51
CA LEU A 149 9.76 1.42 1.68
C LEU A 149 10.44 2.51 2.49
N GLN A 150 11.45 2.18 3.30
CA GLN A 150 12.26 3.15 4.05
C GLN A 150 13.26 3.90 3.17
N ALA A 151 13.52 3.42 1.95
CA ALA A 151 14.44 4.08 1.04
C ALA A 151 13.94 5.48 0.64
N ALA A 152 14.85 6.46 0.60
CA ALA A 152 14.54 7.85 0.25
C ALA A 152 13.96 7.99 -1.17
N ASP A 153 14.34 7.11 -2.10
CA ASP A 153 13.82 7.03 -3.47
C ASP A 153 13.60 5.56 -3.86
N PRO A 154 12.48 4.97 -3.41
CA PRO A 154 12.18 3.58 -3.74
C PRO A 154 11.95 3.42 -5.23
N SER A 155 12.67 2.48 -5.83
CA SER A 155 12.54 2.17 -7.26
C SER A 155 11.11 1.73 -7.60
N PRO A 156 10.46 2.36 -8.58
CA PRO A 156 9.11 1.96 -8.97
C PRO A 156 9.11 0.59 -9.66
N LEU A 157 8.04 -0.16 -9.47
CA LEU A 157 7.78 -1.34 -10.29
C LEU A 157 7.55 -0.91 -11.73
N ARG A 158 8.22 -1.59 -12.67
CA ARG A 158 8.12 -1.31 -14.10
C ARG A 158 7.65 -2.53 -14.86
N ALA A 159 6.76 -2.33 -15.81
CA ALA A 159 6.40 -3.34 -16.79
C ALA A 159 6.89 -2.90 -18.16
N ARG A 160 7.68 -3.73 -18.82
CA ARG A 160 8.08 -3.49 -20.20
C ARG A 160 6.89 -3.81 -21.10
N VAL A 161 6.40 -2.82 -21.81
CA VAL A 161 5.19 -2.90 -22.65
C VAL A 161 5.51 -2.74 -24.14
N ASP A 162 6.71 -2.28 -24.47
CA ASP A 162 7.26 -2.17 -25.82
C ASP A 162 8.79 -2.17 -25.75
N ARG A 163 9.47 -2.24 -26.90
CA ARG A 163 10.96 -2.22 -26.99
C ARG A 163 11.60 -1.03 -26.28
N ASN A 164 10.94 0.13 -26.33
CA ASN A 164 11.44 1.38 -25.77
C ASN A 164 10.49 2.00 -24.75
N LEU A 165 9.50 1.26 -24.26
CA LEU A 165 8.50 1.78 -23.33
C LEU A 165 8.38 0.88 -22.10
N ASP A 166 8.79 1.42 -20.97
CA ASP A 166 8.55 0.87 -19.66
C ASP A 166 7.45 1.68 -18.95
N LEU A 167 6.43 1.02 -18.47
CA LEU A 167 5.34 1.61 -17.70
C LEU A 167 5.65 1.42 -16.21
N SER A 168 5.79 2.52 -15.48
CA SER A 168 5.90 2.44 -14.02
C SER A 168 4.51 2.41 -13.41
N TYR A 169 4.28 1.45 -12.51
CA TYR A 169 3.04 1.33 -11.75
C TYR A 169 3.39 0.92 -10.33
N GLN A 170 2.93 1.70 -9.36
CA GLN A 170 3.20 1.38 -7.96
C GLN A 170 2.21 2.10 -7.04
N VAL A 171 1.66 1.37 -6.07
CA VAL A 171 1.03 1.90 -4.87
C VAL A 171 1.85 1.43 -3.67
N ARG A 172 2.18 2.32 -2.76
CA ARG A 172 3.02 2.03 -1.59
C ARG A 172 2.24 2.24 -0.30
N ALA A 173 2.43 1.34 0.67
CA ALA A 173 1.78 1.45 1.98
C ALA A 173 2.21 2.71 2.75
N ASN A 174 3.46 3.16 2.58
CA ASN A 174 4.00 4.37 3.21
C ASN A 174 4.03 5.59 2.28
N GLY A 175 3.60 5.40 1.03
CA GLY A 175 3.90 6.31 -0.05
C GLY A 175 3.40 7.72 0.14
N PRO A 176 4.17 8.72 -0.34
CA PRO A 176 3.55 9.93 -0.80
C PRO A 176 2.66 9.58 -1.98
N GLU A 177 1.41 9.99 -1.90
CA GLU A 177 0.54 9.98 -3.06
C GLU A 177 1.02 11.05 -4.06
N SER A 178 0.71 10.85 -5.32
CA SER A 178 0.89 11.92 -6.30
C SER A 178 -0.48 12.53 -6.62
N PRO A 179 -0.73 13.79 -6.29
CA PRO A 179 0.20 14.74 -5.67
C PRO A 179 0.47 14.46 -4.18
N ALA A 180 1.67 14.82 -3.71
CA ALA A 180 2.01 14.71 -2.30
C ALA A 180 1.01 15.50 -1.43
N PRO A 181 0.66 14.99 -0.23
CA PRO A 181 -0.21 15.71 0.68
C PRO A 181 0.38 17.08 1.02
N PRO A 182 -0.45 18.08 1.34
CA PRO A 182 0.00 19.39 1.79
C PRO A 182 0.96 19.30 2.98
N PRO A 183 1.87 20.26 3.17
CA PRO A 183 2.75 20.28 4.31
C PRO A 183 1.97 20.22 5.63
N GLY A 184 2.26 19.23 6.47
CA GLY A 184 1.60 19.01 7.76
C GLY A 184 0.41 18.02 7.70
N GLU A 185 0.04 17.53 6.54
CA GLU A 185 -0.92 16.43 6.39
C GLU A 185 -0.19 15.10 6.18
N LEU A 186 -0.73 14.03 6.75
CA LEU A 186 -0.22 12.68 6.57
C LEU A 186 -0.77 12.07 5.27
N ALA A 187 0.01 11.18 4.65
CA ALA A 187 -0.51 10.33 3.58
C ALA A 187 -1.73 9.54 4.10
N PRO A 188 -2.79 9.36 3.30
CA PRO A 188 -4.07 8.81 3.76
C PRO A 188 -3.97 7.49 4.52
N PHE A 189 -3.11 6.56 4.09
CA PHE A 189 -2.92 5.31 4.83
C PHE A 189 -2.34 5.53 6.23
N ARG A 190 -1.38 6.44 6.35
CA ARG A 190 -0.74 6.80 7.63
C ARG A 190 -1.74 7.46 8.57
N GLU A 191 -2.56 8.36 8.05
CA GLU A 191 -3.60 9.04 8.83
C GLU A 191 -4.67 8.06 9.31
N ILE A 192 -5.12 7.15 8.45
CA ILE A 192 -6.08 6.10 8.83
C ILE A 192 -5.48 5.20 9.91
N LEU A 193 -4.26 4.70 9.72
CA LEU A 193 -3.59 3.84 10.71
C LEU A 193 -3.40 4.55 12.04
N ARG A 194 -2.96 5.82 12.03
CA ARG A 194 -2.82 6.63 13.23
C ARG A 194 -4.16 6.83 13.93
N SER A 195 -5.20 7.22 13.20
CA SER A 195 -6.52 7.51 13.75
C SER A 195 -7.23 6.30 14.35
N LEU A 196 -6.93 5.10 13.86
CA LEU A 196 -7.46 3.84 14.42
C LEU A 196 -6.64 3.33 15.61
N ALA A 197 -5.36 3.71 15.69
CA ALA A 197 -4.50 3.36 16.82
C ALA A 197 -4.62 4.34 18.00
N THR A 198 -5.20 5.54 17.80
CA THR A 198 -5.49 6.51 18.88
C THR A 198 -6.82 6.23 19.56
#